data_5f140c20ab19fcf3ae4b2fb54e32b520
#
_entry.id   5f140c20ab19fcf3ae4b2fb54e32b520
#
_cell.length_a   1.000
_cell.length_b   1.000
_cell.length_c   1.000
_cell.angle_alpha   90.00
_cell.angle_beta   90.00
_cell.angle_gamma   90.00
#
_symmetry.space_group_name_H-M   'P 1'
#
loop_
_entity.id
_entity.type
_entity.pdbx_description
1 polymer ?
#
loop_
_entity_poly.entity_id
_entity_poly.type
_entity_poly.pdbx_seq_one_letter_code
_entity_poly.pdbx_strand_id
1 'polypeptide(L)'
;MLGGTLAKYGCPYSLDDFETLNHHRYLCPVCGSADRDRLYKLFVDRFLQPDGVRRVLEFAPSAPLSAYLRSRADLQYRTADLMMAGVDDVVDITDMPMYADGSFDFFICSHVLEHVSDDGRALKELYRILAPGGRGIIMTPVAPEGSFDEDTAVTDERERWRRFAQGDHVRLYDHSTLCSRIRQSGFEVSALGWRTFSQQTFARHGIALSSVLYIVHKPETDTV
;
A
#
# COMPACT_ATOMS: atom_id res chain seq x y z
N MET A 1 7.67 14.91 15.53
CA MET A 1 8.16 13.61 15.02
C MET A 1 7.18 12.53 15.43
N LEU A 2 6.85 11.60 14.55
CA LEU A 2 5.77 10.61 14.71
C LEU A 2 5.86 9.80 16.01
N GLY A 3 7.06 9.28 16.37
CA GLY A 3 7.24 8.49 17.59
C GLY A 3 6.92 9.23 18.88
N GLY A 4 7.20 10.54 18.96
CA GLY A 4 6.79 11.37 20.09
C GLY A 4 5.27 11.55 20.17
N THR A 5 4.58 11.52 19.04
CA THR A 5 3.13 11.60 18.97
C THR A 5 2.48 10.31 19.45
N LEU A 6 2.97 9.14 19.07
CA LEU A 6 2.48 7.85 19.55
C LEU A 6 2.52 7.77 21.09
N ALA A 7 3.69 8.08 21.67
CA ALA A 7 3.84 8.10 23.14
C ALA A 7 2.93 9.14 23.83
N LYS A 8 2.78 10.34 23.24
CA LYS A 8 1.92 11.41 23.76
C LYS A 8 0.46 10.97 23.90
N TYR A 9 -0.04 10.20 22.96
CA TYR A 9 -1.42 9.73 22.96
C TYR A 9 -1.62 8.35 23.59
N GLY A 10 -0.54 7.75 24.14
CA GLY A 10 -0.62 6.46 24.82
C GLY A 10 -0.84 5.29 23.87
N CYS A 11 -0.40 5.40 22.62
CA CYS A 11 -0.36 4.27 21.71
C CYS A 11 0.56 3.19 22.29
N PRO A 12 0.14 1.92 22.34
CA PRO A 12 0.96 0.86 22.92
C PRO A 12 2.15 0.45 22.07
N TYR A 13 2.23 0.95 20.82
CA TYR A 13 3.26 0.61 19.85
C TYR A 13 4.30 1.72 19.69
N SER A 14 5.54 1.33 19.40
CA SER A 14 6.63 2.20 18.96
C SER A 14 6.78 2.14 17.43
N LEU A 15 7.61 3.01 16.86
CA LEU A 15 7.88 2.96 15.41
C LEU A 15 8.61 1.67 14.98
N ASP A 16 9.35 1.03 15.89
CA ASP A 16 10.07 -0.21 15.60
C ASP A 16 9.17 -1.45 15.56
N ASP A 17 7.93 -1.32 16.04
CA ASP A 17 6.96 -2.43 16.03
C ASP A 17 6.28 -2.60 14.66
N PHE A 18 6.36 -1.60 13.78
CA PHE A 18 5.73 -1.66 12.46
C PHE A 18 6.62 -2.40 11.43
N GLU A 19 6.04 -3.31 10.65
CA GLU A 19 6.76 -4.16 9.70
C GLU A 19 7.55 -3.36 8.65
N THR A 20 6.95 -2.34 8.07
CA THR A 20 7.53 -1.64 6.92
C THR A 20 7.72 -0.17 7.24
N LEU A 21 8.63 0.09 8.16
CA LEU A 21 9.01 1.45 8.55
C LEU A 21 10.47 1.49 8.99
N ASN A 22 11.34 2.07 8.16
CA ASN A 22 12.69 2.42 8.58
C ASN A 22 12.76 3.88 9.02
N HIS A 23 12.32 4.18 10.23
CA HIS A 23 12.27 5.57 10.72
C HIS A 23 13.64 6.26 10.81
N HIS A 24 14.76 5.51 10.87
CA HIS A 24 16.11 6.04 10.85
C HIS A 24 16.60 6.46 9.44
N ARG A 25 16.03 5.84 8.39
CA ARG A 25 16.35 6.10 6.98
C ARG A 25 15.09 6.32 6.15
N TYR A 26 14.09 6.97 6.76
CA TYR A 26 12.76 7.10 6.18
C TYR A 26 12.80 7.82 4.83
N LEU A 27 13.37 9.02 4.77
CA LEU A 27 13.47 9.79 3.53
C LEU A 27 14.87 9.69 2.92
N CYS A 28 14.92 9.53 1.61
CA CYS A 28 16.15 9.63 0.84
C CYS A 28 16.62 11.10 0.79
N PRO A 29 17.86 11.42 1.19
CA PRO A 29 18.34 12.80 1.20
C PRO A 29 18.52 13.39 -0.22
N VAL A 30 18.49 12.57 -1.27
CA VAL A 30 18.68 13.00 -2.66
C VAL A 30 17.36 13.27 -3.36
N CYS A 31 16.37 12.33 -3.26
CA CYS A 31 15.13 12.44 -4.01
C CYS A 31 13.88 12.53 -3.13
N GLY A 32 14.01 12.50 -1.80
CA GLY A 32 12.88 12.58 -0.87
C GLY A 32 12.01 11.34 -0.78
N SER A 33 12.33 10.24 -1.52
CA SER A 33 11.51 9.02 -1.48
C SER A 33 11.50 8.38 -0.10
N ALA A 34 10.34 7.94 0.35
CA ALA A 34 10.20 7.14 1.56
C ALA A 34 10.82 5.73 1.38
N ASP A 35 11.08 5.04 2.48
CA ASP A 35 11.60 3.67 2.46
C ASP A 35 10.69 2.71 1.69
N ARG A 36 9.37 2.84 1.85
CA ARG A 36 8.36 2.08 1.10
C ARG A 36 8.37 2.39 -0.40
N ASP A 37 8.54 3.66 -0.81
CA ASP A 37 8.62 4.02 -2.23
C ASP A 37 9.81 3.31 -2.91
N ARG A 38 10.94 3.21 -2.18
CA ARG A 38 12.13 2.49 -2.66
C ARG A 38 11.87 0.99 -2.79
N LEU A 39 11.09 0.41 -1.87
CA LEU A 39 10.69 -0.99 -1.93
C LEU A 39 9.76 -1.26 -3.12
N TYR A 40 8.78 -0.36 -3.38
CA TYR A 40 7.89 -0.46 -4.56
C TYR A 40 8.67 -0.34 -5.86
N LYS A 41 9.60 0.61 -5.94
CA LYS A 41 10.49 0.75 -7.08
C LYS A 41 11.30 -0.51 -7.35
N LEU A 42 11.86 -1.13 -6.32
CA LEU A 42 12.60 -2.40 -6.46
C LEU A 42 11.71 -3.52 -7.03
N PHE A 43 10.45 -3.58 -6.62
CA PHE A 43 9.49 -4.54 -7.15
C PHE A 43 9.16 -4.24 -8.62
N VAL A 44 8.84 -3.00 -8.94
CA VAL A 44 8.51 -2.57 -10.31
C VAL A 44 9.69 -2.85 -11.25
N ASP A 45 10.91 -2.51 -10.86
CA ASP A 45 12.11 -2.73 -11.69
C ASP A 45 12.37 -4.21 -11.97
N ARG A 46 12.08 -5.08 -11.02
CA ARG A 46 12.43 -6.50 -11.10
C ARG A 46 11.34 -7.37 -11.69
N PHE A 47 10.08 -7.08 -11.39
CA PHE A 47 8.95 -7.98 -11.63
C PHE A 47 7.87 -7.41 -12.54
N LEU A 48 7.83 -6.09 -12.74
CA LEU A 48 6.94 -5.47 -13.71
C LEU A 48 7.71 -5.26 -15.02
N GLN A 49 8.25 -6.37 -15.58
CA GLN A 49 8.93 -6.36 -16.86
C GLN A 49 7.89 -6.36 -17.98
N PRO A 50 8.08 -5.58 -19.05
CA PRO A 50 7.08 -5.43 -20.08
C PRO A 50 7.15 -6.56 -21.12
N ASP A 51 6.05 -7.29 -21.24
CA ASP A 51 5.62 -7.84 -22.52
C ASP A 51 4.57 -6.87 -23.11
N GLY A 52 4.97 -5.61 -23.36
CA GLY A 52 4.10 -4.53 -23.82
C GLY A 52 3.87 -3.41 -22.78
N VAL A 53 3.01 -2.47 -23.13
CA VAL A 53 2.66 -1.33 -22.26
C VAL A 53 1.69 -1.78 -21.17
N ARG A 54 2.01 -1.46 -19.90
CA ARG A 54 1.18 -1.80 -18.72
C ARG A 54 0.36 -0.60 -18.27
N ARG A 55 -0.92 -0.82 -18.02
CA ARG A 55 -1.84 0.17 -17.43
C ARG A 55 -1.71 0.12 -15.92
N VAL A 56 -1.22 1.20 -15.33
CA VAL A 56 -0.87 1.29 -13.91
C VAL A 56 -1.68 2.39 -13.23
N LEU A 57 -2.31 2.07 -12.09
CA LEU A 57 -3.00 3.02 -11.23
C LEU A 57 -2.33 3.10 -9.87
N GLU A 58 -1.98 4.31 -9.40
CA GLU A 58 -1.48 4.56 -8.05
C GLU A 58 -2.51 5.37 -7.26
N PHE A 59 -2.94 4.84 -6.12
CA PHE A 59 -3.77 5.55 -5.14
C PHE A 59 -2.89 6.27 -4.13
N ALA A 60 -3.31 7.48 -3.70
CA ALA A 60 -2.60 8.34 -2.76
C ALA A 60 -1.11 8.51 -3.14
N PRO A 61 -0.82 9.03 -4.36
CA PRO A 61 0.50 8.98 -4.97
C PRO A 61 1.54 9.78 -4.18
N SER A 62 2.76 9.21 -4.03
CA SER A 62 3.90 9.97 -3.54
C SER A 62 4.62 10.66 -4.70
N ALA A 63 5.06 11.91 -4.51
CA ALA A 63 5.72 12.67 -5.58
C ALA A 63 6.98 11.97 -6.15
N PRO A 64 7.88 11.37 -5.35
CA PRO A 64 9.07 10.69 -5.88
C PRO A 64 8.75 9.42 -6.69
N LEU A 65 7.78 8.61 -6.22
CA LEU A 65 7.39 7.38 -6.91
C LEU A 65 6.63 7.73 -8.20
N SER A 66 5.70 8.67 -8.15
CA SER A 66 4.96 9.16 -9.32
C SER A 66 5.89 9.72 -10.39
N ALA A 67 6.90 10.51 -10.01
CA ALA A 67 7.89 11.03 -10.96
C ALA A 67 8.65 9.88 -11.65
N TYR A 68 9.03 8.86 -10.90
CA TYR A 68 9.68 7.67 -11.45
C TYR A 68 8.73 6.90 -12.39
N LEU A 69 7.50 6.59 -11.98
CA LEU A 69 6.55 5.82 -12.80
C LEU A 69 6.16 6.56 -14.08
N ARG A 70 5.96 7.90 -14.02
CA ARG A 70 5.71 8.74 -15.20
C ARG A 70 6.90 8.78 -16.18
N SER A 71 8.12 8.56 -15.71
CA SER A 71 9.30 8.52 -16.58
C SER A 71 9.46 7.23 -17.40
N ARG A 72 8.67 6.20 -17.08
CA ARG A 72 8.68 4.88 -17.72
C ARG A 72 7.82 4.89 -18.99
N ALA A 73 8.45 4.74 -20.16
CA ALA A 73 7.74 4.71 -21.45
C ALA A 73 6.90 3.44 -21.67
N ASP A 74 7.16 2.39 -20.90
CA ASP A 74 6.44 1.11 -20.94
C ASP A 74 5.20 1.11 -20.02
N LEU A 75 4.88 2.25 -19.35
CA LEU A 75 3.72 2.36 -18.48
C LEU A 75 2.73 3.40 -19.00
N GLN A 76 1.45 3.05 -19.02
CA GLN A 76 0.32 3.98 -19.05
C GLN A 76 -0.10 4.22 -17.60
N TYR A 77 0.55 5.20 -16.99
CA TYR A 77 0.43 5.46 -15.56
C TYR A 77 -0.60 6.56 -15.27
N ARG A 78 -1.47 6.30 -14.31
CA ARG A 78 -2.47 7.24 -13.77
C ARG A 78 -2.41 7.25 -12.26
N THR A 79 -2.86 8.36 -11.68
CA THR A 79 -2.97 8.58 -10.24
C THR A 79 -4.42 8.81 -9.84
N ALA A 80 -4.81 8.31 -8.68
CA ALA A 80 -6.14 8.49 -8.12
C ALA A 80 -6.10 8.80 -6.63
N ASP A 81 -6.99 9.66 -6.17
CA ASP A 81 -7.21 9.95 -4.75
C ASP A 81 -8.57 10.61 -4.56
N LEU A 82 -9.15 10.50 -3.36
CA LEU A 82 -10.44 11.12 -3.06
C LEU A 82 -10.31 12.65 -2.83
N MET A 83 -9.20 13.09 -2.22
CA MET A 83 -9.06 14.47 -1.72
C MET A 83 -7.78 15.18 -2.21
N MET A 84 -6.79 14.44 -2.70
CA MET A 84 -5.50 15.01 -3.12
C MET A 84 -5.66 15.81 -4.41
N ALA A 85 -5.23 17.06 -4.39
CA ALA A 85 -5.20 17.89 -5.59
C ALA A 85 -4.09 17.43 -6.56
N GLY A 86 -4.34 17.54 -7.87
CA GLY A 86 -3.35 17.27 -8.92
C GLY A 86 -3.20 15.79 -9.28
N VAL A 87 -4.08 14.92 -8.81
CA VAL A 87 -4.21 13.54 -9.32
C VAL A 87 -4.94 13.53 -10.67
N ASP A 88 -4.75 12.46 -11.44
CA ASP A 88 -5.43 12.33 -12.74
C ASP A 88 -6.94 12.05 -12.56
N ASP A 89 -7.33 11.32 -11.52
CA ASP A 89 -8.71 10.95 -11.23
C ASP A 89 -9.06 11.21 -9.76
N VAL A 90 -10.16 11.92 -9.51
CA VAL A 90 -10.74 12.05 -8.16
C VAL A 90 -11.74 10.92 -7.98
N VAL A 91 -11.47 9.99 -7.04
CA VAL A 91 -12.26 8.77 -6.92
C VAL A 91 -12.31 8.26 -5.47
N ASP A 92 -13.48 7.77 -5.08
CA ASP A 92 -13.65 6.95 -3.87
C ASP A 92 -13.27 5.50 -4.20
N ILE A 93 -12.24 4.97 -3.53
CA ILE A 93 -11.76 3.60 -3.73
C ILE A 93 -12.83 2.54 -3.44
N THR A 94 -13.89 2.88 -2.70
CA THR A 94 -15.02 1.98 -2.41
C THR A 94 -16.08 1.94 -3.52
N ASP A 95 -16.02 2.88 -4.49
CA ASP A 95 -16.99 2.99 -5.59
C ASP A 95 -16.35 3.65 -6.80
N MET A 96 -15.82 2.86 -7.72
CA MET A 96 -15.06 3.32 -8.88
C MET A 96 -15.77 3.02 -10.22
N PRO A 97 -17.02 3.50 -10.45
CA PRO A 97 -17.80 3.17 -11.66
C PRO A 97 -17.17 3.72 -12.95
N MET A 98 -16.29 4.70 -12.84
CA MET A 98 -15.55 5.27 -13.97
C MET A 98 -14.52 4.31 -14.58
N TYR A 99 -14.09 3.30 -13.82
CA TYR A 99 -13.17 2.28 -14.29
C TYR A 99 -13.92 1.00 -14.63
N ALA A 100 -13.77 0.52 -15.88
CA ALA A 100 -14.30 -0.76 -16.30
C ALA A 100 -13.58 -1.93 -15.61
N ASP A 101 -14.22 -3.10 -15.57
CA ASP A 101 -13.62 -4.34 -15.10
C ASP A 101 -12.32 -4.63 -15.90
N GLY A 102 -11.26 -5.01 -15.22
CA GLY A 102 -9.98 -5.34 -15.85
C GLY A 102 -9.30 -4.19 -16.57
N SER A 103 -9.57 -2.92 -16.19
CA SER A 103 -8.99 -1.74 -16.86
C SER A 103 -7.53 -1.50 -16.53
N PHE A 104 -6.97 -2.14 -15.50
CA PHE A 104 -5.57 -1.99 -15.10
C PHE A 104 -4.85 -3.33 -15.03
N ASP A 105 -3.57 -3.33 -15.36
CA ASP A 105 -2.70 -4.50 -15.30
C ASP A 105 -1.91 -4.54 -13.98
N PHE A 106 -1.76 -3.37 -13.36
CA PHE A 106 -1.08 -3.20 -12.07
C PHE A 106 -1.67 -2.02 -11.29
N PHE A 107 -1.74 -2.14 -9.97
CA PHE A 107 -2.06 -1.01 -9.10
C PHE A 107 -1.13 -0.91 -7.89
N ILE A 108 -1.05 0.28 -7.31
CA ILE A 108 -0.42 0.55 -6.02
C ILE A 108 -1.46 1.22 -5.12
N CYS A 109 -1.84 0.55 -4.04
CA CYS A 109 -2.71 1.06 -2.98
C CYS A 109 -1.91 1.06 -1.68
N SER A 110 -1.36 2.23 -1.34
CA SER A 110 -0.43 2.38 -0.23
C SER A 110 -0.94 3.40 0.76
N HIS A 111 -1.15 2.97 2.00
CA HIS A 111 -1.65 3.82 3.09
C HIS A 111 -2.99 4.49 2.75
N VAL A 112 -3.96 3.66 2.35
CA VAL A 112 -5.33 4.07 2.01
C VAL A 112 -6.35 3.28 2.83
N LEU A 113 -6.20 1.95 2.93
CA LEU A 113 -7.23 1.08 3.51
C LEU A 113 -7.49 1.35 5.01
N GLU A 114 -6.49 1.84 5.73
CA GLU A 114 -6.62 2.23 7.14
C GLU A 114 -7.50 3.45 7.36
N HIS A 115 -7.75 4.25 6.33
CA HIS A 115 -8.61 5.44 6.37
C HIS A 115 -10.04 5.17 5.89
N VAL A 116 -10.25 4.08 5.15
CA VAL A 116 -11.51 3.77 4.46
C VAL A 116 -12.50 3.11 5.41
N SER A 117 -13.75 3.55 5.47
CA SER A 117 -14.75 2.95 6.36
C SER A 117 -15.08 1.49 6.01
N ASP A 118 -15.15 1.15 4.73
CA ASP A 118 -15.41 -0.21 4.21
C ASP A 118 -14.24 -0.68 3.33
N ASP A 119 -13.22 -1.25 3.97
CA ASP A 119 -12.05 -1.78 3.27
C ASP A 119 -12.38 -3.04 2.45
N GLY A 120 -13.40 -3.80 2.87
CA GLY A 120 -13.86 -4.96 2.11
C GLY A 120 -14.45 -4.56 0.76
N ARG A 121 -15.19 -3.44 0.70
CA ARG A 121 -15.71 -2.89 -0.55
C ARG A 121 -14.58 -2.33 -1.41
N ALA A 122 -13.62 -1.60 -0.81
CA ALA A 122 -12.44 -1.11 -1.51
C ALA A 122 -11.63 -2.26 -2.14
N LEU A 123 -11.37 -3.33 -1.40
CA LEU A 123 -10.67 -4.51 -1.90
C LEU A 123 -11.40 -5.20 -3.05
N LYS A 124 -12.74 -5.27 -3.01
CA LYS A 124 -13.56 -5.82 -4.12
C LYS A 124 -13.48 -4.93 -5.37
N GLU A 125 -13.50 -3.61 -5.22
CA GLU A 125 -13.33 -2.68 -6.33
C GLU A 125 -11.92 -2.78 -6.93
N LEU A 126 -10.87 -2.87 -6.11
CA LEU A 126 -9.50 -3.13 -6.57
C LEU A 126 -9.41 -4.45 -7.35
N TYR A 127 -10.09 -5.49 -6.87
CA TYR A 127 -10.16 -6.78 -7.58
C TYR A 127 -10.88 -6.64 -8.92
N ARG A 128 -12.00 -5.91 -8.95
CA ARG A 128 -12.80 -5.70 -10.16
C ARG A 128 -12.00 -5.01 -11.26
N ILE A 129 -11.34 -3.89 -10.93
CA ILE A 129 -10.62 -3.08 -11.91
C ILE A 129 -9.31 -3.71 -12.38
N LEU A 130 -8.78 -4.69 -11.66
CA LEU A 130 -7.55 -5.40 -12.05
C LEU A 130 -7.87 -6.45 -13.13
N ALA A 131 -7.07 -6.51 -14.18
CA ALA A 131 -7.17 -7.51 -15.24
C ALA A 131 -6.88 -8.92 -14.70
N PRO A 132 -7.46 -9.98 -15.26
CA PRO A 132 -7.03 -11.35 -14.98
C PRO A 132 -5.51 -11.49 -15.21
N GLY A 133 -4.80 -12.20 -14.32
CA GLY A 133 -3.34 -12.27 -14.32
C GLY A 133 -2.63 -11.00 -13.83
N GLY A 134 -3.37 -9.93 -13.57
CA GLY A 134 -2.84 -8.66 -13.05
C GLY A 134 -2.33 -8.77 -11.61
N ARG A 135 -1.52 -7.81 -11.19
CA ARG A 135 -0.93 -7.73 -9.86
C ARG A 135 -1.16 -6.36 -9.24
N GLY A 136 -1.00 -6.28 -7.93
CA GLY A 136 -1.02 -5.00 -7.24
C GLY A 136 -0.14 -5.02 -5.99
N ILE A 137 0.18 -3.83 -5.51
CA ILE A 137 0.77 -3.60 -4.19
C ILE A 137 -0.34 -3.12 -3.28
N ILE A 138 -0.52 -3.77 -2.12
CA ILE A 138 -1.37 -3.29 -1.02
C ILE A 138 -0.49 -3.11 0.21
N MET A 139 -0.43 -1.90 0.73
CA MET A 139 0.35 -1.58 1.92
C MET A 139 -0.45 -0.72 2.89
N THR A 140 -0.36 -1.05 4.15
CA THR A 140 -0.88 -0.28 5.29
C THR A 140 0.15 -0.32 6.41
N PRO A 141 0.05 0.48 7.47
CA PRO A 141 0.79 0.23 8.70
C PRO A 141 0.36 -1.12 9.28
N VAL A 142 1.32 -2.04 9.40
CA VAL A 142 1.11 -3.39 9.97
C VAL A 142 1.85 -3.46 11.30
N ALA A 143 1.09 -3.61 12.37
CA ALA A 143 1.58 -3.74 13.75
C ALA A 143 1.77 -5.22 14.13
N PRO A 144 2.32 -5.53 15.32
CA PRO A 144 2.57 -6.92 15.73
C PRO A 144 1.33 -7.82 15.64
N GLU A 145 1.54 -9.10 15.46
CA GLU A 145 0.48 -10.10 15.36
C GLU A 145 -0.44 -10.06 16.60
N GLY A 146 -1.76 -10.11 16.36
CA GLY A 146 -2.79 -9.96 17.39
C GLY A 146 -3.12 -8.52 17.76
N SER A 147 -2.59 -7.53 17.06
CA SER A 147 -2.84 -6.11 17.32
C SER A 147 -4.03 -5.54 16.53
N PHE A 148 -4.67 -6.33 15.69
CA PHE A 148 -5.79 -5.83 14.88
C PHE A 148 -6.85 -5.16 15.74
N ASP A 149 -7.17 -3.92 15.40
CA ASP A 149 -8.24 -3.13 16.03
C ASP A 149 -8.97 -2.31 14.96
N GLU A 150 -10.29 -2.24 15.04
CA GLU A 150 -11.12 -1.51 14.10
C GLU A 150 -12.35 -0.91 14.77
N ASP A 151 -12.60 0.36 14.49
CA ASP A 151 -13.82 1.02 14.92
C ASP A 151 -14.07 2.29 14.07
N THR A 152 -14.92 2.18 13.07
CA THR A 152 -15.26 3.30 12.18
C THR A 152 -16.13 4.36 12.84
N ALA A 153 -16.69 4.10 14.02
CA ALA A 153 -17.50 5.05 14.76
C ALA A 153 -16.67 5.99 15.64
N VAL A 154 -15.41 5.68 15.89
CA VAL A 154 -14.52 6.56 16.65
C VAL A 154 -14.24 7.83 15.86
N THR A 155 -14.63 8.99 16.42
CA THR A 155 -14.40 10.32 15.81
C THR A 155 -13.36 11.14 16.59
N ASP A 156 -13.06 10.76 17.84
CA ASP A 156 -12.05 11.44 18.66
C ASP A 156 -10.65 11.13 18.14
N GLU A 157 -9.92 12.17 17.74
CA GLU A 157 -8.57 12.07 17.18
C GLU A 157 -7.57 11.43 18.16
N ARG A 158 -7.68 11.73 19.45
CA ARG A 158 -6.77 11.18 20.48
C ARG A 158 -6.98 9.69 20.66
N GLU A 159 -8.25 9.26 20.63
CA GLU A 159 -8.60 7.84 20.70
C GLU A 159 -8.13 7.08 19.46
N ARG A 160 -8.23 7.67 18.27
CA ARG A 160 -7.65 7.12 17.04
C ARG A 160 -6.13 6.97 17.13
N TRP A 161 -5.43 8.02 17.62
CA TRP A 161 -3.99 7.93 17.88
C TRP A 161 -3.63 6.79 18.83
N ARG A 162 -4.41 6.63 19.89
CA ARG A 162 -4.19 5.59 20.90
C ARG A 162 -4.41 4.19 20.35
N ARG A 163 -5.47 3.98 19.56
CA ARG A 163 -5.89 2.66 19.05
C ARG A 163 -5.24 2.30 17.72
N PHE A 164 -5.19 3.24 16.81
CA PHE A 164 -4.85 3.00 15.40
C PHE A 164 -3.53 3.67 14.97
N ALA A 165 -2.77 4.21 15.91
CA ALA A 165 -1.46 4.84 15.69
C ALA A 165 -1.46 6.09 14.80
N GLN A 166 -2.64 6.62 14.42
CA GLN A 166 -2.80 7.88 13.69
C GLN A 166 -4.19 8.46 13.86
N GLY A 167 -4.31 9.81 13.83
CA GLY A 167 -5.55 10.52 14.19
C GLY A 167 -6.69 10.45 13.17
N ASP A 168 -6.42 9.99 11.96
CA ASP A 168 -7.39 9.82 10.87
C ASP A 168 -7.60 8.36 10.47
N HIS A 169 -6.90 7.43 11.12
CA HIS A 169 -7.13 6.00 10.93
C HIS A 169 -8.44 5.56 11.62
N VAL A 170 -9.08 4.56 11.03
CA VAL A 170 -10.26 3.88 11.60
C VAL A 170 -9.96 2.43 11.94
N ARG A 171 -8.75 1.95 11.58
CA ARG A 171 -8.24 0.62 11.91
C ARG A 171 -6.73 0.59 11.96
N LEU A 172 -6.23 -0.45 12.64
CA LEU A 172 -4.84 -0.87 12.65
C LEU A 172 -4.79 -2.35 12.26
N TYR A 173 -3.99 -2.69 11.27
CA TYR A 173 -3.84 -4.08 10.82
C TYR A 173 -2.71 -4.79 11.55
N ASP A 174 -2.88 -6.09 11.71
CA ASP A 174 -1.80 -7.05 11.82
C ASP A 174 -1.65 -7.84 10.52
N HIS A 175 -0.57 -8.63 10.41
CA HIS A 175 -0.25 -9.38 9.20
C HIS A 175 -1.35 -10.37 8.81
N SER A 176 -1.83 -11.15 9.76
CA SER A 176 -2.81 -12.21 9.51
C SER A 176 -4.15 -11.66 9.06
N THR A 177 -4.63 -10.59 9.70
CA THR A 177 -5.90 -9.95 9.37
C THR A 177 -5.84 -9.26 8.00
N LEU A 178 -4.76 -8.52 7.70
CA LEU A 178 -4.56 -7.92 6.38
C LEU A 178 -4.60 -8.98 5.28
N CYS A 179 -3.80 -10.05 5.41
CA CYS A 179 -3.77 -11.14 4.43
C CYS A 179 -5.12 -11.86 4.31
N SER A 180 -5.84 -12.04 5.41
CA SER A 180 -7.17 -12.68 5.40
C SER A 180 -8.19 -11.85 4.62
N ARG A 181 -8.27 -10.53 4.88
CA ARG A 181 -9.19 -9.62 4.18
C ARG A 181 -8.88 -9.53 2.68
N ILE A 182 -7.60 -9.47 2.32
CA ILE A 182 -7.17 -9.50 0.92
C ILE A 182 -7.66 -10.79 0.23
N ARG A 183 -7.46 -11.97 0.85
CA ARG A 183 -7.91 -13.25 0.28
C ARG A 183 -9.43 -13.34 0.17
N GLN A 184 -10.19 -12.81 1.14
CA GLN A 184 -11.65 -12.79 1.13
C GLN A 184 -12.22 -11.97 -0.04
N SER A 185 -11.46 -11.03 -0.60
CA SER A 185 -11.88 -10.28 -1.80
C SER A 185 -11.58 -10.98 -3.12
N GLY A 186 -10.96 -12.17 -3.08
CA GLY A 186 -10.64 -13.00 -4.25
C GLY A 186 -9.19 -12.98 -4.68
N PHE A 187 -8.35 -12.14 -4.10
CA PHE A 187 -6.92 -12.09 -4.42
C PHE A 187 -6.14 -13.28 -3.82
N GLU A 188 -5.14 -13.70 -4.54
CA GLU A 188 -3.97 -14.34 -3.93
C GLU A 188 -3.04 -13.27 -3.36
N VAL A 189 -2.38 -13.53 -2.22
CA VAL A 189 -1.45 -12.59 -1.61
C VAL A 189 -0.13 -13.26 -1.27
N SER A 190 0.97 -12.59 -1.62
CA SER A 190 2.35 -12.95 -1.30
C SER A 190 3.00 -11.85 -0.48
N ALA A 191 3.64 -12.21 0.62
CA ALA A 191 4.44 -11.32 1.47
C ALA A 191 5.92 -11.45 1.11
N LEU A 192 6.50 -10.42 0.49
CA LEU A 192 7.86 -10.43 -0.01
C LEU A 192 8.77 -9.61 0.92
N GLY A 193 9.82 -10.22 1.43
CA GLY A 193 10.81 -9.57 2.28
C GLY A 193 12.21 -9.56 1.67
N TRP A 194 13.21 -9.29 2.49
CA TRP A 194 14.62 -9.22 2.08
C TRP A 194 15.13 -10.51 1.38
N ARG A 195 14.55 -11.69 1.67
CA ARG A 195 14.92 -12.95 0.98
C ARG A 195 14.64 -12.89 -0.52
N THR A 196 13.63 -12.13 -0.94
CA THR A 196 13.32 -11.92 -2.36
C THR A 196 14.31 -10.97 -3.04
N PHE A 197 14.78 -9.94 -2.33
CA PHE A 197 15.58 -8.84 -2.92
C PHE A 197 17.07 -8.88 -2.53
N SER A 198 17.47 -9.61 -1.50
CA SER A 198 18.74 -9.69 -0.77
C SER A 198 18.90 -8.64 0.33
N GLN A 199 19.64 -9.02 1.39
CA GLN A 199 19.98 -8.11 2.50
C GLN A 199 20.81 -6.90 2.01
N GLN A 200 21.74 -7.14 1.08
CA GLN A 200 22.58 -6.08 0.52
C GLN A 200 21.76 -5.04 -0.23
N THR A 201 20.74 -5.47 -0.99
CA THR A 201 19.81 -4.58 -1.68
C THR A 201 19.02 -3.74 -0.69
N PHE A 202 18.45 -4.35 0.35
CA PHE A 202 17.71 -3.63 1.39
C PHE A 202 18.61 -2.60 2.10
N ALA A 203 19.79 -3.00 2.53
CA ALA A 203 20.75 -2.10 3.18
C ALA A 203 21.13 -0.91 2.30
N ARG A 204 21.42 -1.15 1.01
CA ARG A 204 21.77 -0.11 0.01
C ARG A 204 20.64 0.90 -0.20
N HIS A 205 19.39 0.45 -0.15
CA HIS A 205 18.22 1.29 -0.36
C HIS A 205 17.62 1.83 0.93
N GLY A 206 18.24 1.61 2.09
CA GLY A 206 17.75 2.09 3.37
C GLY A 206 16.39 1.48 3.77
N ILE A 207 16.14 0.24 3.37
CA ILE A 207 14.94 -0.53 3.71
C ILE A 207 15.27 -1.40 4.92
N ALA A 208 14.37 -1.48 5.91
CA ALA A 208 14.57 -2.33 7.08
C ALA A 208 14.45 -3.82 6.70
N LEU A 209 15.21 -4.68 7.40
CA LEU A 209 15.11 -6.13 7.15
C LEU A 209 13.76 -6.72 7.58
N SER A 210 13.04 -6.03 8.47
CA SER A 210 11.66 -6.34 8.85
C SER A 210 10.64 -5.97 7.78
N SER A 211 11.02 -5.14 6.78
CA SER A 211 10.07 -4.67 5.78
C SER A 211 9.49 -5.79 4.94
N VAL A 212 8.17 -5.78 4.82
CA VAL A 212 7.37 -6.73 4.04
C VAL A 212 6.61 -5.95 2.96
N LEU A 213 6.59 -6.48 1.74
CA LEU A 213 5.82 -5.97 0.61
C LEU A 213 4.71 -6.95 0.28
N TYR A 214 3.47 -6.52 0.40
CA TYR A 214 2.31 -7.34 0.07
C TYR A 214 1.95 -7.16 -1.40
N ILE A 215 2.13 -8.25 -2.16
CA ILE A 215 1.77 -8.34 -3.58
C ILE A 215 0.50 -9.15 -3.69
N VAL A 216 -0.50 -8.57 -4.32
CA VAL A 216 -1.74 -9.25 -4.67
C VAL A 216 -1.73 -9.68 -6.14
N HIS A 217 -2.39 -10.78 -6.42
CA HIS A 217 -2.53 -11.33 -7.76
C HIS A 217 -3.99 -11.72 -8.00
N LYS A 218 -4.54 -11.28 -9.12
CA LYS A 218 -5.85 -11.75 -9.59
C LYS A 218 -5.61 -12.98 -10.48
N PRO A 219 -6.08 -14.18 -10.09
CA PRO A 219 -5.91 -15.36 -10.93
C PRO A 219 -6.40 -15.13 -12.36
N GLU A 220 -5.76 -15.79 -13.31
CA GLU A 220 -6.33 -15.87 -14.65
C GLU A 220 -7.65 -16.62 -14.57
N THR A 221 -8.67 -16.12 -15.27
CA THR A 221 -9.89 -16.91 -15.42
C THR A 221 -9.55 -18.11 -16.30
N ASP A 222 -9.73 -19.33 -15.76
CA ASP A 222 -9.63 -20.53 -16.59
C ASP A 222 -10.53 -20.34 -17.82
N THR A 223 -9.92 -20.27 -18.98
CA THR A 223 -10.65 -20.30 -20.25
C THR A 223 -11.15 -21.74 -20.41
N VAL A 224 -12.42 -21.97 -20.01
CA VAL A 224 -13.13 -23.23 -20.23
C VAL A 224 -13.42 -23.40 -21.70
#